data_733ddc5135e5da01ce655a0090635cab
#
_entry.id   733ddc5135e5da01ce655a0090635cab
#
_cell.length_a   1.000
_cell.length_b   1.000
_cell.length_c   1.000
_cell.angle_alpha   90.00
_cell.angle_beta   90.00
_cell.angle_gamma   90.00
#
_symmetry.space_group_name_H-M   'P 1'
#
loop_
_entity.id
_entity.type
_entity.pdbx_description
1 polymer ?
#
loop_
_entity_poly.entity_id
_entity_poly.type
_entity_poly.pdbx_seq_one_letter_code
_entity_poly.pdbx_strand_id
1 'polypeptide(L)'
;LDVTNMTDYTEPQLEKGSVTWNFPEGEANRFYYKCRLDAEQVELPWDFDISYKLNGVPMNGDQLAGASGLVEIHIDARANDNALEYYRNNMMLAAGVMVDLNDCYSLEAEGAQIQNMGSQTAAVFTALPGEDGDYTIRIGSDSFELGGVFMAMIPGTTESLEYVVDLKDAKDTWKESGDQFYDSMEQMALSVEAM
;
A
#
# COMPACT_ATOMS: atom_id res chain seq x y z
N LEU A 1 5.29 -14.21 -21.21
CA LEU A 1 4.20 -14.73 -20.37
C LEU A 1 4.55 -16.16 -19.98
N ASP A 2 4.68 -16.42 -18.68
CA ASP A 2 4.85 -17.75 -18.10
C ASP A 2 3.62 -18.06 -17.26
N VAL A 3 2.96 -19.20 -17.55
CA VAL A 3 1.72 -19.59 -16.87
C VAL A 3 1.85 -21.03 -16.38
N THR A 4 1.63 -21.19 -15.09
CA THR A 4 1.74 -22.48 -14.40
C THR A 4 0.43 -22.81 -13.70
N ASN A 5 -0.10 -24.01 -13.96
CA ASN A 5 -1.21 -24.57 -13.19
C ASN A 5 -0.72 -24.93 -11.78
N MET A 6 -1.41 -24.49 -10.75
CA MET A 6 -1.10 -24.76 -9.35
C MET A 6 -2.11 -25.69 -8.68
N THR A 7 -3.11 -26.16 -9.43
CA THR A 7 -4.16 -27.06 -8.93
C THR A 7 -3.83 -28.51 -9.20
N ASP A 8 -3.39 -28.81 -10.41
CA ASP A 8 -3.03 -30.16 -10.88
C ASP A 8 -1.93 -30.11 -11.95
N TYR A 9 -1.70 -31.20 -12.67
CA TYR A 9 -0.69 -31.29 -13.73
C TYR A 9 -1.22 -30.98 -15.14
N THR A 10 -2.45 -30.47 -15.27
CA THR A 10 -3.01 -30.09 -16.57
C THR A 10 -2.26 -28.89 -17.14
N GLU A 11 -1.62 -29.08 -18.28
CA GLU A 11 -0.88 -28.00 -18.94
C GLU A 11 -1.82 -27.00 -19.62
N PRO A 12 -1.50 -25.69 -19.60
CA PRO A 12 -2.27 -24.66 -20.30
C PRO A 12 -2.01 -24.75 -21.82
N GLN A 13 -3.04 -24.46 -22.60
CA GLN A 13 -2.93 -24.15 -24.02
C GLN A 13 -2.77 -22.64 -24.16
N LEU A 14 -1.61 -22.20 -24.68
CA LEU A 14 -1.29 -20.79 -24.87
C LEU A 14 -1.55 -20.39 -26.31
N GLU A 15 -2.47 -19.46 -26.50
CA GLU A 15 -2.72 -18.79 -27.78
C GLU A 15 -2.48 -17.29 -27.62
N LYS A 16 -2.34 -16.57 -28.74
CA LYS A 16 -2.10 -15.13 -28.68
C LYS A 16 -3.25 -14.41 -27.98
N GLY A 17 -3.01 -13.95 -26.74
CA GLY A 17 -3.99 -13.21 -25.94
C GLY A 17 -4.94 -14.06 -25.10
N SER A 18 -4.77 -15.39 -25.08
CA SER A 18 -5.57 -16.26 -24.23
C SER A 18 -4.79 -17.44 -23.66
N VAL A 19 -5.23 -17.89 -22.49
CA VAL A 19 -4.73 -19.11 -21.83
C VAL A 19 -5.95 -19.99 -21.55
N THR A 20 -5.92 -21.21 -22.05
CA THR A 20 -7.06 -22.14 -21.92
C THR A 20 -6.63 -23.40 -21.20
N TRP A 21 -7.44 -23.85 -20.25
CA TRP A 21 -7.34 -25.17 -19.63
C TRP A 21 -8.61 -25.97 -19.89
N ASN A 22 -8.46 -27.25 -20.16
CA ASN A 22 -9.57 -28.17 -20.34
C ASN A 22 -9.63 -29.12 -19.15
N PHE A 23 -10.69 -29.00 -18.34
CA PHE A 23 -10.96 -29.87 -17.21
C PHE A 23 -12.09 -30.86 -17.54
N PRO A 24 -12.03 -32.10 -17.05
CA PRO A 24 -13.16 -32.99 -17.06
C PRO A 24 -14.36 -32.42 -16.31
N GLU A 25 -15.55 -32.70 -16.80
CA GLU A 25 -16.80 -32.21 -16.21
C GLU A 25 -16.94 -32.71 -14.76
N GLY A 26 -17.08 -31.79 -13.80
CA GLY A 26 -17.33 -32.07 -12.39
C GLY A 26 -16.07 -32.17 -11.49
N GLU A 27 -14.86 -32.04 -12.01
CA GLU A 27 -13.63 -32.21 -11.20
C GLU A 27 -13.11 -30.94 -10.53
N ALA A 28 -13.48 -29.71 -10.94
CA ALA A 28 -12.91 -28.50 -10.39
C ALA A 28 -13.96 -27.53 -9.81
N ASN A 29 -14.04 -27.47 -8.49
CA ASN A 29 -14.78 -26.38 -7.80
C ASN A 29 -13.93 -25.11 -7.63
N ARG A 30 -12.60 -25.23 -7.67
CA ARG A 30 -11.64 -24.12 -7.58
C ARG A 30 -10.42 -24.45 -8.44
N PHE A 31 -9.93 -23.43 -9.13
CA PHE A 31 -8.75 -23.53 -9.99
C PHE A 31 -7.78 -22.42 -9.65
N TYR A 32 -6.52 -22.76 -9.41
CA TYR A 32 -5.45 -21.83 -9.11
C TYR A 32 -4.36 -21.93 -10.17
N TYR A 33 -3.93 -20.79 -10.67
CA TYR A 33 -2.80 -20.70 -11.58
C TYR A 33 -1.91 -19.53 -11.23
N LYS A 34 -0.64 -19.63 -11.57
CA LYS A 34 0.34 -18.55 -11.47
C LYS A 34 0.62 -18.02 -12.86
N CYS A 35 0.49 -16.72 -13.02
CA CYS A 35 0.87 -16.02 -14.24
C CYS A 35 2.04 -15.07 -13.94
N ARG A 36 3.13 -15.20 -14.70
CA ARG A 36 4.25 -14.27 -14.64
C ARG A 36 4.25 -13.45 -15.92
N LEU A 37 4.05 -12.14 -15.74
CA LEU A 37 4.11 -11.16 -16.83
C LEU A 37 5.52 -10.59 -16.92
N ASP A 38 5.87 -10.09 -18.10
CA ASP A 38 7.07 -9.29 -18.29
C ASP A 38 6.85 -7.91 -17.64
N ALA A 39 7.74 -7.53 -16.72
CA ALA A 39 7.62 -6.29 -15.98
C ALA A 39 7.62 -5.04 -16.89
N GLU A 40 8.30 -5.12 -18.04
CA GLU A 40 8.34 -4.00 -19.02
C GLU A 40 6.99 -3.79 -19.75
N GLN A 41 6.06 -4.75 -19.65
CA GLN A 41 4.76 -4.72 -20.36
C GLN A 41 3.59 -4.40 -19.44
N VAL A 42 3.85 -4.21 -18.14
CA VAL A 42 2.79 -3.97 -17.16
C VAL A 42 3.00 -2.60 -16.53
N GLU A 43 2.07 -1.69 -16.77
CA GLU A 43 1.99 -0.44 -16.04
C GLU A 43 1.30 -0.70 -14.70
N LEU A 44 1.97 -0.31 -13.62
CA LEU A 44 1.45 -0.46 -12.27
C LEU A 44 0.33 0.55 -12.02
N PRO A 45 -0.68 0.21 -11.20
CA PRO A 45 -1.77 1.13 -10.85
C PRO A 45 -1.33 2.33 -10.00
N TRP A 46 -0.10 2.35 -9.50
CA TRP A 46 0.53 3.48 -8.83
C TRP A 46 1.94 3.71 -9.34
N ASP A 47 2.30 4.99 -9.44
CA ASP A 47 3.68 5.46 -9.55
C ASP A 47 4.21 5.77 -8.14
N PHE A 48 5.48 5.49 -7.89
CA PHE A 48 6.08 5.64 -6.56
C PHE A 48 7.29 6.55 -6.58
N ASP A 49 7.35 7.44 -5.59
CA ASP A 49 8.57 8.15 -5.23
C ASP A 49 8.89 7.91 -3.75
N ILE A 50 10.15 7.55 -3.46
CA ILE A 50 10.60 7.28 -2.10
C ILE A 50 11.77 8.20 -1.79
N SER A 51 11.62 9.02 -0.76
CA SER A 51 12.65 9.92 -0.28
C SER A 51 13.00 9.66 1.18
N TYR A 52 14.23 10.00 1.53
CA TYR A 52 14.79 9.76 2.85
C TYR A 52 15.39 11.02 3.44
N LYS A 53 15.30 11.13 4.79
CA LYS A 53 16.03 12.15 5.56
C LYS A 53 16.68 11.51 6.77
N LEU A 54 17.86 11.98 7.14
CA LEU A 54 18.52 11.69 8.42
C LEU A 54 18.59 12.97 9.24
N ASN A 55 17.99 12.96 10.42
CA ASN A 55 17.91 14.13 11.31
C ASN A 55 17.37 15.40 10.58
N GLY A 56 16.39 15.21 9.69
CA GLY A 56 15.77 16.27 8.89
C GLY A 56 16.55 16.68 7.62
N VAL A 57 17.74 16.12 7.38
CA VAL A 57 18.56 16.42 6.20
C VAL A 57 18.30 15.36 5.11
N PRO A 58 17.94 15.75 3.88
CA PRO A 58 17.76 14.82 2.76
C PRO A 58 19.02 13.99 2.51
N MET A 59 18.83 12.68 2.27
CA MET A 59 19.90 11.72 2.09
C MET A 59 19.48 10.60 1.13
N ASN A 60 20.46 9.99 0.44
CA ASN A 60 20.18 8.80 -0.36
C ASN A 60 20.06 7.56 0.53
N GLY A 61 19.18 6.61 0.17
CA GLY A 61 18.96 5.39 0.93
C GLY A 61 20.24 4.58 1.20
N ASP A 62 21.15 4.51 0.22
CA ASP A 62 22.43 3.81 0.33
C ASP A 62 23.37 4.35 1.43
N GLN A 63 23.16 5.59 1.85
CA GLN A 63 23.98 6.27 2.86
C GLN A 63 23.43 6.11 4.28
N LEU A 64 22.25 5.49 4.42
CA LEU A 64 21.57 5.33 5.71
C LEU A 64 22.06 4.12 6.50
N ALA A 65 22.67 3.12 5.85
CA ALA A 65 23.15 1.93 6.52
C ALA A 65 24.19 2.28 7.61
N GLY A 66 23.94 1.85 8.84
CA GLY A 66 24.77 2.15 10.01
C GLY A 66 24.64 3.58 10.55
N ALA A 67 23.75 4.41 10.01
CA ALA A 67 23.56 5.78 10.48
C ALA A 67 22.91 5.80 11.88
N SER A 68 23.30 6.78 12.68
CA SER A 68 22.71 7.04 14.01
C SER A 68 21.84 8.31 13.95
N GLY A 69 20.63 8.19 14.49
CA GLY A 69 19.69 9.31 14.58
C GLY A 69 18.28 8.94 14.13
N LEU A 70 17.51 9.97 13.77
CA LEU A 70 16.14 9.82 13.28
C LEU A 70 16.13 9.74 11.76
N VAL A 71 15.79 8.58 11.22
CA VAL A 71 15.54 8.37 9.79
C VAL A 71 14.07 8.61 9.50
N GLU A 72 13.78 9.45 8.52
CA GLU A 72 12.44 9.67 7.98
C GLU A 72 12.39 9.07 6.57
N ILE A 73 11.42 8.21 6.32
CA ILE A 73 11.12 7.60 5.03
C ILE A 73 9.78 8.15 4.58
N HIS A 74 9.76 8.81 3.43
CA HIS A 74 8.54 9.30 2.81
C HIS A 74 8.26 8.49 1.55
N ILE A 75 7.04 7.93 1.48
CA ILE A 75 6.54 7.15 0.35
C ILE A 75 5.39 7.94 -0.27
N ASP A 76 5.60 8.45 -1.46
CA ASP A 76 4.57 9.07 -2.28
C ASP A 76 4.10 8.06 -3.33
N ALA A 77 2.84 7.67 -3.27
CA ALA A 77 2.20 6.74 -4.20
C ALA A 77 1.09 7.48 -4.94
N ARG A 78 1.27 7.72 -6.23
CA ARG A 78 0.29 8.42 -7.08
C ARG A 78 -0.46 7.43 -7.94
N ALA A 79 -1.79 7.50 -7.92
CA ALA A 79 -2.63 6.69 -8.78
C ALA A 79 -2.28 6.94 -10.26
N ASN A 80 -1.99 5.86 -10.99
CA ASN A 80 -1.56 5.92 -12.39
C ASN A 80 -2.75 5.74 -13.34
N ASP A 81 -3.19 6.82 -13.94
CA ASP A 81 -4.31 6.82 -14.87
C ASP A 81 -4.04 6.06 -16.18
N ASN A 82 -2.76 5.79 -16.51
CA ASN A 82 -2.38 5.05 -17.70
C ASN A 82 -2.44 3.53 -17.50
N ALA A 83 -2.46 3.05 -16.25
CA ALA A 83 -2.58 1.63 -15.97
C ALA A 83 -3.93 1.08 -16.44
N LEU A 84 -3.98 -0.22 -16.74
CA LEU A 84 -5.21 -0.88 -17.18
C LEU A 84 -6.33 -0.66 -16.14
N GLU A 85 -7.52 -0.31 -16.63
CA GLU A 85 -8.70 0.00 -15.81
C GLU A 85 -9.02 -1.11 -14.79
N TYR A 86 -8.84 -2.38 -15.18
CA TYR A 86 -9.03 -3.50 -14.26
C TYR A 86 -8.13 -3.40 -13.02
N TYR A 87 -6.84 -3.08 -13.19
CA TYR A 87 -5.91 -2.96 -12.06
C TYR A 87 -6.19 -1.72 -11.23
N ARG A 88 -6.49 -0.60 -11.87
CA ARG A 88 -6.85 0.65 -11.17
C ARG A 88 -8.06 0.51 -10.26
N ASN A 89 -9.07 -0.26 -10.71
CA ASN A 89 -10.34 -0.37 -10.00
C ASN A 89 -10.40 -1.56 -9.04
N ASN A 90 -9.47 -2.51 -9.13
CA ASN A 90 -9.56 -3.75 -8.36
C ASN A 90 -8.32 -4.07 -7.51
N MET A 91 -7.27 -3.27 -7.59
CA MET A 91 -6.08 -3.48 -6.77
C MET A 91 -6.06 -2.50 -5.59
N MET A 92 -5.75 -3.01 -4.42
CA MET A 92 -5.42 -2.26 -3.21
C MET A 92 -3.91 -2.22 -3.06
N LEU A 93 -3.37 -1.07 -2.65
CA LEU A 93 -1.95 -0.94 -2.33
C LEU A 93 -1.72 -1.27 -0.85
N ALA A 94 -0.69 -2.06 -0.57
CA ALA A 94 -0.06 -2.17 0.73
C ALA A 94 1.40 -1.71 0.59
N ALA A 95 1.79 -0.68 1.33
CA ALA A 95 3.14 -0.14 1.31
C ALA A 95 3.67 0.01 2.74
N GLY A 96 4.95 -0.20 2.97
CA GLY A 96 5.49 -0.05 4.31
C GLY A 96 6.91 -0.57 4.48
N VAL A 97 7.28 -0.72 5.75
CA VAL A 97 8.60 -1.20 6.16
C VAL A 97 8.48 -2.31 7.19
N MET A 98 9.53 -3.13 7.28
CA MET A 98 9.71 -4.07 8.35
C MET A 98 11.01 -3.73 9.07
N VAL A 99 10.94 -3.49 10.37
CA VAL A 99 12.08 -3.10 11.21
C VAL A 99 12.32 -4.14 12.29
N ASP A 100 13.59 -4.33 12.69
CA ASP A 100 13.93 -5.11 13.87
C ASP A 100 13.94 -4.17 15.09
N LEU A 101 13.19 -4.52 16.13
CA LEU A 101 13.08 -3.72 17.35
C LEU A 101 14.38 -3.73 18.18
N ASN A 102 15.33 -4.63 17.89
CA ASN A 102 16.62 -4.59 18.54
C ASN A 102 17.53 -3.50 17.98
N ASP A 103 17.30 -3.09 16.72
CA ASP A 103 18.13 -2.12 15.99
C ASP A 103 17.51 -0.71 16.00
N CYS A 104 16.27 -0.57 16.49
CA CYS A 104 15.59 0.72 16.59
C CYS A 104 14.99 0.96 17.97
N TYR A 105 15.14 2.19 18.48
CA TYR A 105 14.57 2.61 19.77
C TYR A 105 13.22 3.34 19.62
N SER A 106 12.84 3.73 18.40
CA SER A 106 11.52 4.32 18.13
C SER A 106 11.06 4.00 16.71
N LEU A 107 9.74 3.79 16.57
CA LEU A 107 9.03 3.66 15.29
C LEU A 107 7.75 4.47 15.39
N GLU A 108 7.60 5.44 14.51
CA GLU A 108 6.39 6.26 14.35
C GLU A 108 5.93 6.16 12.89
N ALA A 109 4.67 5.80 12.69
CA ALA A 109 4.05 5.68 11.36
C ALA A 109 2.56 5.98 11.51
N GLU A 110 2.20 7.25 11.46
CA GLU A 110 0.80 7.69 11.63
C GLU A 110 -0.06 7.17 10.48
N GLY A 111 -1.18 6.55 10.83
CA GLY A 111 -2.10 5.91 9.86
C GLY A 111 -1.69 4.51 9.42
N ALA A 112 -0.52 4.00 9.82
CA ALA A 112 -0.13 2.63 9.52
C ALA A 112 -0.80 1.62 10.46
N GLN A 113 -1.02 0.42 9.94
CA GLN A 113 -1.28 -0.76 10.76
C GLN A 113 0.06 -1.33 11.25
N ILE A 114 0.20 -1.43 12.55
CA ILE A 114 1.41 -1.98 13.18
C ILE A 114 1.20 -3.45 13.51
N GLN A 115 2.07 -4.31 12.98
CA GLN A 115 2.04 -5.75 13.22
C GLN A 115 3.36 -6.23 13.80
N ASN A 116 3.32 -6.77 15.02
CA ASN A 116 4.49 -7.31 15.70
C ASN A 116 4.65 -8.81 15.38
N MET A 117 5.83 -9.19 14.92
CA MET A 117 6.18 -10.56 14.54
C MET A 117 7.51 -10.96 15.21
N GLY A 118 7.45 -11.26 16.50
CA GLY A 118 8.64 -11.56 17.29
C GLY A 118 9.53 -10.33 17.52
N SER A 119 10.77 -10.35 17.06
CA SER A 119 11.68 -9.19 17.11
C SER A 119 11.42 -8.16 16.02
N GLN A 120 10.62 -8.49 15.01
CA GLN A 120 10.31 -7.61 13.91
C GLN A 120 8.94 -6.96 14.06
N THR A 121 8.84 -5.74 13.58
CA THR A 121 7.59 -4.98 13.49
C THR A 121 7.40 -4.46 12.07
N ALA A 122 6.25 -4.75 11.50
CA ALA A 122 5.84 -4.18 10.22
C ALA A 122 4.94 -2.97 10.46
N ALA A 123 5.23 -1.87 9.79
CA ALA A 123 4.34 -0.72 9.64
C ALA A 123 3.81 -0.73 8.21
N VAL A 124 2.49 -0.94 8.06
CA VAL A 124 1.83 -1.15 6.76
C VAL A 124 0.75 -0.11 6.56
N PHE A 125 0.87 0.66 5.49
CA PHE A 125 -0.16 1.55 4.99
C PHE A 125 -0.95 0.87 3.88
N THR A 126 -2.20 1.28 3.71
CA THR A 126 -3.05 0.79 2.63
C THR A 126 -3.69 1.96 1.90
N ALA A 127 -3.74 1.87 0.56
CA ALA A 127 -4.57 2.73 -0.27
C ALA A 127 -5.62 1.91 -1.01
N LEU A 128 -6.78 2.50 -1.18
CA LEU A 128 -7.87 1.91 -1.95
C LEU A 128 -7.61 2.06 -3.45
N PRO A 129 -8.32 1.29 -4.31
CA PRO A 129 -8.20 1.43 -5.74
C PRO A 129 -8.38 2.87 -6.22
N GLY A 130 -7.34 3.41 -6.90
CA GLY A 130 -7.34 4.77 -7.43
C GLY A 130 -7.13 5.89 -6.41
N GLU A 131 -6.84 5.60 -5.15
CA GLU A 131 -6.43 6.60 -4.16
C GLU A 131 -4.93 6.86 -4.19
N ASP A 132 -4.54 8.12 -4.02
CA ASP A 132 -3.16 8.49 -3.74
C ASP A 132 -2.77 8.11 -2.31
N GLY A 133 -1.49 7.79 -2.10
CA GLY A 133 -0.93 7.53 -0.79
C GLY A 133 0.25 8.47 -0.51
N ASP A 134 0.24 9.11 0.65
CA ASP A 134 1.31 9.96 1.16
C ASP A 134 1.64 9.48 2.58
N TYR A 135 2.75 8.78 2.72
CA TYR A 135 3.08 8.06 3.95
C TYR A 135 4.43 8.46 4.47
N THR A 136 4.49 8.73 5.76
CA THR A 136 5.75 9.05 6.45
C THR A 136 5.99 8.07 7.59
N ILE A 137 7.20 7.51 7.63
CA ILE A 137 7.68 6.59 8.66
C ILE A 137 8.92 7.22 9.29
N ARG A 138 8.96 7.29 10.61
CA ARG A 138 10.10 7.78 11.38
C ARG A 138 10.67 6.68 12.24
N ILE A 139 11.95 6.40 12.09
CA ILE A 139 12.67 5.34 12.79
C ILE A 139 13.87 5.94 13.49
N GLY A 140 13.89 5.86 14.81
CA GLY A 140 15.06 6.23 15.61
C GLY A 140 15.96 5.01 15.82
N SER A 141 17.25 5.13 15.46
CA SER A 141 18.22 4.04 15.58
C SER A 141 19.60 4.58 15.92
N ASP A 142 20.39 3.78 16.64
CA ASP A 142 21.81 4.04 16.87
C ASP A 142 22.71 3.49 15.74
N SER A 143 22.18 2.51 14.99
CA SER A 143 22.83 1.90 13.83
C SER A 143 21.72 1.43 12.87
N PHE A 144 21.24 2.32 12.02
CA PHE A 144 20.08 2.07 11.17
C PHE A 144 20.35 0.95 10.17
N GLU A 145 19.48 -0.06 10.20
CA GLU A 145 19.41 -1.12 9.20
C GLU A 145 17.95 -1.32 8.77
N LEU A 146 17.74 -1.41 7.47
CA LEU A 146 16.43 -1.66 6.89
C LEU A 146 16.57 -2.60 5.69
N GLY A 147 15.78 -3.66 5.68
CA GLY A 147 15.72 -4.60 4.56
C GLY A 147 15.12 -4.01 3.27
N GLY A 148 14.46 -2.87 3.39
CA GLY A 148 13.85 -2.10 2.30
C GLY A 148 12.42 -1.66 2.60
N VAL A 149 11.90 -0.84 1.68
CA VAL A 149 10.48 -0.50 1.62
C VAL A 149 9.80 -1.53 0.74
N PHE A 150 8.73 -2.13 1.21
CA PHE A 150 7.95 -3.06 0.40
C PHE A 150 6.67 -2.37 -0.12
N MET A 151 6.28 -2.79 -1.32
CA MET A 151 5.01 -2.42 -1.94
C MET A 151 4.38 -3.66 -2.54
N ALA A 152 3.12 -3.91 -2.23
CA ALA A 152 2.36 -5.02 -2.76
C ALA A 152 0.99 -4.54 -3.26
N MET A 153 0.57 -5.05 -4.40
CA MET A 153 -0.75 -4.79 -4.94
C MET A 153 -1.57 -6.06 -4.78
N ILE A 154 -2.64 -5.94 -4.01
CA ILE A 154 -3.47 -7.07 -3.59
C ILE A 154 -4.82 -6.92 -4.29
N PRO A 155 -5.28 -7.92 -5.07
CA PRO A 155 -6.60 -7.85 -5.67
C PRO A 155 -7.67 -7.90 -4.57
N GLY A 156 -8.56 -6.90 -4.56
CA GLY A 156 -9.78 -6.95 -3.78
C GLY A 156 -10.76 -7.97 -4.36
N THR A 157 -11.46 -8.72 -3.53
CA THR A 157 -12.63 -9.47 -4.00
C THR A 157 -13.80 -8.52 -4.19
N THR A 158 -14.72 -8.81 -5.10
CA THR A 158 -15.90 -7.96 -5.36
C THR A 158 -16.66 -7.64 -4.07
N GLU A 159 -16.80 -8.63 -3.19
CA GLU A 159 -17.46 -8.50 -1.88
C GLU A 159 -16.64 -7.61 -0.91
N SER A 160 -15.32 -7.69 -0.94
CA SER A 160 -14.42 -6.83 -0.15
C SER A 160 -14.43 -5.39 -0.65
N LEU A 161 -14.54 -5.18 -1.96
CA LEU A 161 -14.57 -3.85 -2.58
C LEU A 161 -15.89 -3.12 -2.36
N GLU A 162 -17.03 -3.82 -2.29
CA GLU A 162 -18.31 -3.21 -1.91
C GLU A 162 -18.26 -2.65 -0.49
N TYR A 163 -17.72 -3.44 0.47
CA TYR A 163 -17.50 -2.96 1.84
C TYR A 163 -16.53 -1.77 1.91
N VAL A 164 -15.53 -1.76 1.04
CA VAL A 164 -14.52 -0.71 0.99
C VAL A 164 -15.09 0.58 0.40
N VAL A 165 -15.93 0.50 -0.62
CA VAL A 165 -16.65 1.68 -1.17
C VAL A 165 -17.56 2.28 -0.11
N ASP A 166 -18.33 1.45 0.59
CA ASP A 166 -19.22 1.90 1.67
C ASP A 166 -18.43 2.57 2.81
N LEU A 167 -17.24 2.03 3.16
CA LEU A 167 -16.33 2.61 4.15
C LEU A 167 -15.72 3.93 3.68
N LYS A 168 -15.39 4.05 2.39
CA LYS A 168 -14.87 5.28 1.79
C LYS A 168 -15.92 6.38 1.84
N ASP A 169 -17.13 6.10 1.39
CA ASP A 169 -18.25 7.04 1.43
C ASP A 169 -18.57 7.47 2.88
N ALA A 170 -18.49 6.54 3.84
CA ALA A 170 -18.66 6.85 5.26
C ALA A 170 -17.51 7.72 5.80
N LYS A 171 -16.26 7.47 5.40
CA LYS A 171 -15.08 8.27 5.77
C LYS A 171 -15.19 9.69 5.21
N ASP A 172 -15.56 9.83 3.93
CA ASP A 172 -15.68 11.13 3.28
C ASP A 172 -16.81 11.95 3.92
N THR A 173 -17.96 11.32 4.20
CA THR A 173 -19.06 11.94 4.94
C THR A 173 -18.65 12.37 6.36
N TRP A 174 -17.83 11.57 7.03
CA TRP A 174 -17.34 11.90 8.38
C TRP A 174 -16.35 13.06 8.36
N LYS A 175 -15.49 13.08 7.35
CA LYS A 175 -14.55 14.19 7.14
C LYS A 175 -15.27 15.50 6.86
N GLU A 176 -16.23 15.51 5.92
CA GLU A 176 -17.07 16.69 5.65
C GLU A 176 -17.82 17.18 6.90
N SER A 177 -18.35 16.25 7.68
CA SER A 177 -19.05 16.60 8.94
C SER A 177 -18.10 17.18 9.98
N GLY A 178 -16.84 16.65 10.05
CA GLY A 178 -15.79 17.18 10.90
C GLY A 178 -15.36 18.59 10.51
N ASP A 179 -15.17 18.83 9.23
CA ASP A 179 -14.80 20.15 8.70
C ASP A 179 -15.92 21.18 8.96
N GLN A 180 -17.19 20.81 8.73
CA GLN A 180 -18.36 21.67 9.06
C GLN A 180 -18.47 21.98 10.56
N PHE A 181 -18.15 20.99 11.42
CA PHE A 181 -18.12 21.23 12.86
C PHE A 181 -17.01 22.19 13.25
N TYR A 182 -15.83 22.07 12.64
CA TYR A 182 -14.69 22.94 12.89
C TYR A 182 -15.01 24.39 12.48
N ASP A 183 -15.56 24.58 11.28
CA ASP A 183 -15.99 25.90 10.78
C ASP A 183 -17.06 26.53 11.69
N SER A 184 -17.99 25.71 12.20
CA SER A 184 -19.03 26.19 13.13
C SER A 184 -18.44 26.63 14.48
N MET A 185 -17.43 25.93 14.96
CA MET A 185 -16.71 26.30 16.20
C MET A 185 -15.90 27.59 16.01
N GLU A 186 -15.27 27.78 14.86
CA GLU A 186 -14.53 28.99 14.52
C GLU A 186 -15.46 30.21 14.44
N GLN A 187 -16.62 30.06 13.77
CA GLN A 187 -17.63 31.12 13.71
C GLN A 187 -18.19 31.47 15.10
N MET A 188 -18.37 30.46 15.97
CA MET A 188 -18.81 30.68 17.34
C MET A 188 -17.75 31.44 18.17
N ALA A 189 -16.48 31.08 18.00
CA ALA A 189 -15.36 31.78 18.66
C ALA A 189 -15.30 33.25 18.23
N LEU A 190 -15.37 33.53 16.94
CA LEU A 190 -15.40 34.87 16.37
C LEU A 190 -16.61 35.70 16.86
N SER A 191 -17.77 35.06 17.04
CA SER A 191 -18.97 35.76 17.55
C SER A 191 -18.88 36.10 19.03
N VAL A 192 -18.17 35.30 19.82
CA VAL A 192 -17.90 35.56 21.25
C VAL A 192 -16.87 36.69 21.40
N GLU A 193 -15.88 36.78 20.49
CA GLU A 193 -14.84 37.83 20.53
C GLU A 193 -15.39 39.20 20.10
N ALA A 194 -16.53 39.21 19.38
CA ALA A 194 -17.21 40.45 18.92
C ALA A 194 -18.25 41.00 19.92
N MET A 195 -18.52 40.32 21.03
CA MET A 195 -19.41 40.77 22.11
C MET A 195 -18.65 41.42 23.25
#